data_cf313f87d19d2cef63831b538b8c2ba8
#
_entry.id   cf313f87d19d2cef63831b538b8c2ba8
#
_cell.length_a   1.000
_cell.length_b   1.000
_cell.length_c   1.000
_cell.angle_alpha   90.00
_cell.angle_beta   90.00
_cell.angle_gamma   90.00
#
_symmetry.space_group_name_H-M   'P 1'
#
loop_
_entity.id
_entity.type
_entity.pdbx_description
1 polymer ?
#
loop_
_entity_poly.entity_id
_entity_poly.type
_entity_poly.pdbx_seq_one_letter_code
_entity_poly.pdbx_strand_id
1 'polypeptide(L)'
;RSGLDYMIEKAHSNGLKIALNPSPFQEDILKCGIEKVSLLFLNEVEGEQLTKKTEPEQMIKILYREYPETAVVLTLGGAGAVYAAGGEVFLCPARKVEALDTTGAGDTFTGYFLAALTDGKTPRRCLEEAAAAAAIAVSRLGASASIPERSEVEKLLNDSPVR
;
A
#
# COMPACT_ATOMS: atom_id res chain seq x y z
N ARG A 1 -18.60 19.47 5.60
CA ARG A 1 -17.77 18.25 5.74
C ARG A 1 -17.93 17.42 4.49
N SER A 2 -16.82 16.91 3.94
CA SER A 2 -16.86 15.93 2.85
C SER A 2 -17.39 14.58 3.35
N GLY A 3 -17.92 13.74 2.46
CA GLY A 3 -18.37 12.39 2.85
C GLY A 3 -17.24 11.55 3.45
N LEU A 4 -16.02 11.71 2.93
CA LEU A 4 -14.83 11.01 3.43
C LEU A 4 -14.48 11.43 4.86
N ASP A 5 -14.47 12.74 5.16
CA ASP A 5 -14.23 13.27 6.51
C ASP A 5 -15.23 12.70 7.53
N TYR A 6 -16.50 12.63 7.15
CA TYR A 6 -17.52 12.02 8.01
C TYR A 6 -17.28 10.51 8.23
N MET A 7 -16.91 9.78 7.18
CA MET A 7 -16.63 8.33 7.28
C MET A 7 -15.42 8.05 8.18
N ILE A 8 -14.33 8.79 8.01
CA ILE A 8 -13.12 8.64 8.83
C ILE A 8 -13.45 8.94 10.29
N GLU A 9 -14.13 10.06 10.57
CA GLU A 9 -14.53 10.44 11.92
C GLU A 9 -15.40 9.36 12.58
N LYS A 10 -16.40 8.86 11.84
CA LYS A 10 -17.31 7.83 12.33
C LYS A 10 -16.63 6.50 12.58
N ALA A 11 -15.76 6.09 11.69
CA ALA A 11 -14.97 4.85 11.86
C ALA A 11 -14.03 4.96 13.08
N HIS A 12 -13.30 6.06 13.17
CA HIS A 12 -12.38 6.31 14.29
C HIS A 12 -13.12 6.35 15.65
N SER A 13 -14.25 7.06 15.73
CA SER A 13 -15.04 7.16 16.96
C SER A 13 -15.67 5.82 17.41
N ASN A 14 -15.77 4.85 16.50
CA ASN A 14 -16.20 3.48 16.81
C ASN A 14 -15.01 2.51 17.02
N GLY A 15 -13.79 3.01 17.12
CA GLY A 15 -12.59 2.19 17.37
C GLY A 15 -12.15 1.32 16.19
N LEU A 16 -12.62 1.61 14.97
CA LEU A 16 -12.23 0.86 13.78
C LEU A 16 -10.83 1.26 13.32
N LYS A 17 -10.09 0.29 12.81
CA LYS A 17 -8.87 0.55 12.04
C LYS A 17 -9.25 1.02 10.64
N ILE A 18 -8.60 2.07 10.17
CA ILE A 18 -8.92 2.71 8.90
C ILE A 18 -7.74 2.55 7.96
N ALA A 19 -7.96 1.88 6.83
CA ALA A 19 -7.03 1.85 5.71
C ALA A 19 -7.52 2.83 4.63
N LEU A 20 -6.64 3.72 4.18
CA LEU A 20 -6.94 4.72 3.17
C LEU A 20 -5.97 4.60 1.99
N ASN A 21 -6.52 4.51 0.79
CA ASN A 21 -5.80 4.75 -0.46
C ASN A 21 -6.41 6.01 -1.10
N PRO A 22 -5.66 7.13 -1.18
CA PRO A 22 -6.17 8.42 -1.65
C PRO A 22 -6.16 8.56 -3.18
N SER A 23 -6.12 7.47 -3.92
CA SER A 23 -6.04 7.49 -5.39
C SER A 23 -7.39 7.82 -6.06
N PRO A 24 -7.49 8.75 -7.01
CA PRO A 24 -6.47 9.77 -7.33
C PRO A 24 -6.39 10.85 -6.23
N PHE A 25 -5.16 11.26 -5.91
CA PHE A 25 -4.93 12.25 -4.85
C PHE A 25 -5.59 13.59 -5.19
N GLN A 26 -6.30 14.13 -4.21
CA GLN A 26 -6.85 15.47 -4.22
C GLN A 26 -6.48 16.20 -2.93
N GLU A 27 -6.12 17.48 -3.00
CA GLU A 27 -5.67 18.25 -1.83
C GLU A 27 -6.69 18.31 -0.69
N ASP A 28 -7.98 18.18 -1.00
CA ASP A 28 -9.04 18.15 0.01
C ASP A 28 -8.96 16.93 0.94
N ILE A 29 -8.25 15.89 0.55
CA ILE A 29 -7.99 14.72 1.39
C ILE A 29 -7.21 15.10 2.65
N LEU A 30 -6.31 16.11 2.56
CA LEU A 30 -5.54 16.64 3.70
C LEU A 30 -6.43 17.22 4.81
N LYS A 31 -7.67 17.56 4.49
CA LYS A 31 -8.65 18.12 5.42
C LYS A 31 -9.57 17.05 6.02
N CYS A 32 -9.39 15.79 5.63
CA CYS A 32 -10.30 14.70 5.98
C CYS A 32 -9.87 13.88 7.21
N GLY A 33 -9.04 14.42 8.09
CA GLY A 33 -8.65 13.71 9.32
C GLY A 33 -7.70 12.53 9.07
N ILE A 34 -6.70 12.71 8.19
CA ILE A 34 -5.68 11.68 7.88
C ILE A 34 -4.96 11.20 9.15
N GLU A 35 -4.79 12.04 10.15
CA GLU A 35 -4.20 11.68 11.45
C GLU A 35 -4.97 10.60 12.22
N LYS A 36 -6.20 10.27 11.80
CA LYS A 36 -7.05 9.20 12.34
C LYS A 36 -6.94 7.90 11.54
N VAL A 37 -6.24 7.94 10.40
CA VAL A 37 -6.03 6.78 9.55
C VAL A 37 -4.97 5.87 10.16
N SER A 38 -5.24 4.58 10.25
CA SER A 38 -4.31 3.61 10.81
C SER A 38 -3.26 3.14 9.80
N LEU A 39 -3.64 3.12 8.51
CA LEU A 39 -2.78 2.64 7.43
C LEU A 39 -3.06 3.44 6.15
N LEU A 40 -2.02 4.08 5.62
CA LEU A 40 -2.07 4.90 4.42
C LEU A 40 -1.32 4.22 3.28
N PHE A 41 -2.02 3.95 2.17
CA PHE A 41 -1.41 3.45 0.94
C PHE A 41 -1.18 4.60 -0.02
N LEU A 42 0.03 4.71 -0.54
CA LEU A 42 0.43 5.73 -1.51
C LEU A 42 1.24 5.07 -2.62
N ASN A 43 1.14 5.61 -3.82
CA ASN A 43 2.15 5.40 -4.86
C ASN A 43 3.15 6.57 -4.88
N GLU A 44 4.18 6.49 -5.74
CA GLU A 44 5.21 7.53 -5.85
C GLU A 44 4.62 8.91 -6.17
N VAL A 45 3.62 8.96 -7.06
CA VAL A 45 2.98 10.23 -7.48
C VAL A 45 2.22 10.86 -6.31
N GLU A 46 1.44 10.07 -5.60
CA GLU A 46 0.67 10.52 -4.43
C GLU A 46 1.59 10.90 -3.28
N GLY A 47 2.66 10.12 -3.07
CA GLY A 47 3.71 10.44 -2.10
C GLY A 47 4.39 11.77 -2.40
N GLU A 48 4.72 12.04 -3.67
CA GLU A 48 5.25 13.32 -4.10
C GLU A 48 4.25 14.46 -3.92
N GLN A 49 3.01 14.26 -4.32
CA GLN A 49 1.94 15.25 -4.17
C GLN A 49 1.71 15.62 -2.69
N LEU A 50 1.76 14.63 -1.80
CA LEU A 50 1.54 14.82 -0.37
C LEU A 50 2.73 15.48 0.33
N THR A 51 3.96 15.04 0.01
CA THR A 51 5.17 15.44 0.74
C THR A 51 5.99 16.52 0.05
N LYS A 52 5.74 16.78 -1.24
CA LYS A 52 6.54 17.65 -2.11
C LYS A 52 8.00 17.17 -2.24
N LYS A 53 8.23 15.87 -2.12
CA LYS A 53 9.53 15.20 -2.28
C LYS A 53 9.41 14.07 -3.30
N THR A 54 10.49 13.82 -4.02
CA THR A 54 10.60 12.74 -5.01
C THR A 54 11.28 11.50 -4.47
N GLU A 55 12.16 11.66 -3.47
CA GLU A 55 12.92 10.55 -2.89
C GLU A 55 12.09 9.81 -1.84
N PRO A 56 11.92 8.47 -1.96
CA PRO A 56 11.08 7.68 -1.04
C PRO A 56 11.47 7.83 0.43
N GLU A 57 12.75 7.89 0.75
CA GLU A 57 13.23 8.09 2.13
C GLU A 57 12.78 9.42 2.71
N GLN A 58 12.79 10.48 1.88
CA GLN A 58 12.34 11.82 2.31
C GLN A 58 10.82 11.84 2.46
N MET A 59 10.08 11.15 1.58
CA MET A 59 8.63 10.99 1.71
C MET A 59 8.28 10.33 3.04
N ILE A 60 8.85 9.17 3.32
CA ILE A 60 8.61 8.41 4.57
C ILE A 60 8.95 9.26 5.78
N LYS A 61 10.08 9.97 5.77
CA LYS A 61 10.49 10.84 6.89
C LYS A 61 9.49 11.96 7.17
N ILE A 62 8.93 12.58 6.12
CA ILE A 62 7.90 13.61 6.28
C ILE A 62 6.60 13.00 6.78
N LEU A 63 6.13 11.90 6.16
CA LEU A 63 4.90 11.22 6.55
C LEU A 63 4.95 10.76 8.01
N TYR A 64 6.06 10.18 8.44
CA TYR A 64 6.25 9.78 9.82
C TYR A 64 6.22 10.96 10.81
N ARG A 65 6.79 12.11 10.42
CA ARG A 65 6.76 13.33 11.24
C ARG A 65 5.35 13.93 11.35
N GLU A 66 4.62 13.99 10.23
CA GLU A 66 3.30 14.61 10.16
C GLU A 66 2.19 13.67 10.73
N TYR A 67 2.36 12.35 10.57
CA TYR A 67 1.38 11.32 10.94
C TYR A 67 2.05 10.16 11.71
N PRO A 68 2.59 10.40 12.93
CA PRO A 68 3.43 9.42 13.64
C PRO A 68 2.69 8.12 14.02
N GLU A 69 1.37 8.16 14.15
CA GLU A 69 0.53 7.00 14.50
C GLU A 69 0.01 6.23 13.27
N THR A 70 0.25 6.74 12.06
CA THR A 70 -0.20 6.15 10.81
C THR A 70 0.89 5.27 10.23
N ALA A 71 0.60 3.99 10.00
CA ALA A 71 1.45 3.15 9.18
C ALA A 71 1.34 3.58 7.71
N VAL A 72 2.46 3.62 7.00
CA VAL A 72 2.52 4.00 5.58
C VAL A 72 2.99 2.82 4.75
N VAL A 73 2.30 2.56 3.64
CA VAL A 73 2.73 1.67 2.58
C VAL A 73 2.93 2.51 1.32
N LEU A 74 4.17 2.64 0.86
CA LEU A 74 4.53 3.39 -0.33
C LEU A 74 4.94 2.42 -1.44
N THR A 75 4.15 2.33 -2.51
CA THR A 75 4.50 1.53 -3.69
C THR A 75 5.37 2.33 -4.64
N LEU A 76 6.43 1.69 -5.16
CA LEU A 76 7.50 2.28 -5.98
C LEU A 76 7.57 1.61 -7.37
N GLY A 77 6.43 1.17 -7.89
CA GLY A 77 6.35 0.50 -9.18
C GLY A 77 7.36 -0.64 -9.30
N GLY A 78 8.23 -0.59 -10.30
CA GLY A 78 9.28 -1.60 -10.53
C GLY A 78 10.39 -1.64 -9.49
N ALA A 79 10.47 -0.68 -8.56
CA ALA A 79 11.41 -0.71 -7.44
C ALA A 79 10.87 -1.47 -6.20
N GLY A 80 9.56 -1.72 -6.15
CA GLY A 80 8.94 -2.49 -5.07
C GLY A 80 8.03 -1.67 -4.17
N ALA A 81 8.12 -1.87 -2.87
CA ALA A 81 7.30 -1.13 -1.90
C ALA A 81 8.01 -0.99 -0.55
N VAL A 82 7.68 0.07 0.17
CA VAL A 82 8.16 0.36 1.52
C VAL A 82 6.98 0.34 2.49
N TYR A 83 7.16 -0.30 3.63
CA TYR A 83 6.29 -0.14 4.80
C TYR A 83 7.05 0.62 5.89
N ALA A 84 6.39 1.59 6.51
CA ALA A 84 6.96 2.35 7.62
C ALA A 84 5.91 2.55 8.73
N ALA A 85 6.25 2.18 9.96
CA ALA A 85 5.45 2.43 11.15
C ALA A 85 6.29 2.29 12.42
N GLY A 86 5.98 3.07 13.44
CA GLY A 86 6.61 2.92 14.78
C GLY A 86 8.13 3.03 14.80
N GLY A 87 8.72 3.74 13.83
CA GLY A 87 10.19 3.84 13.68
C GLY A 87 10.82 2.68 12.89
N GLU A 88 10.05 1.67 12.50
CA GLU A 88 10.53 0.57 11.64
C GLU A 88 10.23 0.88 10.17
N VAL A 89 11.17 0.53 9.30
CA VAL A 89 11.05 0.66 7.85
C VAL A 89 11.45 -0.65 7.19
N PHE A 90 10.58 -1.20 6.36
CA PHE A 90 10.82 -2.42 5.59
C PHE A 90 10.71 -2.12 4.10
N LEU A 91 11.75 -2.45 3.35
CA LEU A 91 11.74 -2.43 1.88
C LEU A 91 11.50 -3.86 1.37
N CYS A 92 10.53 -4.00 0.48
CA CYS A 92 10.31 -5.21 -0.31
C CYS A 92 10.60 -4.87 -1.78
N PRO A 93 11.66 -5.41 -2.39
CA PRO A 93 11.94 -5.16 -3.79
C PRO A 93 10.87 -5.79 -4.70
N ALA A 94 10.62 -5.18 -5.85
CA ALA A 94 9.71 -5.74 -6.82
C ALA A 94 10.25 -7.06 -7.38
N ARG A 95 9.34 -7.97 -7.72
CA ARG A 95 9.68 -9.18 -8.46
C ARG A 95 9.84 -8.83 -9.93
N LYS A 96 10.91 -9.31 -10.54
CA LYS A 96 11.18 -9.12 -11.98
C LYS A 96 10.21 -9.98 -12.78
N VAL A 97 9.30 -9.34 -13.50
CA VAL A 97 8.34 -9.97 -14.40
C VAL A 97 8.24 -9.12 -15.67
N GLU A 98 7.81 -9.74 -16.77
CA GLU A 98 7.42 -8.99 -17.95
C GLU A 98 6.02 -8.42 -17.72
N ALA A 99 5.92 -7.10 -17.65
CA ALA A 99 4.65 -6.41 -17.45
C ALA A 99 3.89 -6.32 -18.78
N LEU A 100 2.68 -6.86 -18.82
CA LEU A 100 1.75 -6.78 -19.95
C LEU A 100 0.71 -5.68 -19.74
N ASP A 101 0.17 -5.57 -18.52
CA ASP A 101 -0.87 -4.60 -18.17
C ASP A 101 -0.74 -4.25 -16.69
N THR A 102 -0.62 -2.97 -16.36
CA THR A 102 -0.50 -2.50 -14.99
C THR A 102 -1.83 -2.12 -14.35
N THR A 103 -2.94 -2.27 -15.07
CA THR A 103 -4.28 -1.93 -14.58
C THR A 103 -4.65 -2.79 -13.38
N GLY A 104 -5.04 -2.16 -12.27
CA GLY A 104 -5.43 -2.85 -11.05
C GLY A 104 -4.29 -3.44 -10.22
N ALA A 105 -3.03 -3.22 -10.60
CA ALA A 105 -1.88 -3.73 -9.85
C ALA A 105 -1.81 -3.16 -8.42
N GLY A 106 -2.06 -1.86 -8.26
CA GLY A 106 -2.13 -1.19 -6.96
C GLY A 106 -3.28 -1.69 -6.09
N ASP A 107 -4.45 -1.94 -6.70
CA ASP A 107 -5.62 -2.49 -6.01
C ASP A 107 -5.37 -3.93 -5.57
N THR A 108 -4.75 -4.74 -6.44
CA THR A 108 -4.33 -6.12 -6.12
C THR A 108 -3.34 -6.12 -4.96
N PHE A 109 -2.32 -5.24 -5.02
CA PHE A 109 -1.35 -5.08 -3.94
C PHE A 109 -2.05 -4.72 -2.62
N THR A 110 -2.90 -3.69 -2.63
CA THR A 110 -3.62 -3.23 -1.44
C THR A 110 -4.52 -4.34 -0.85
N GLY A 111 -5.26 -5.04 -1.71
CA GLY A 111 -6.14 -6.14 -1.31
C GLY A 111 -5.37 -7.28 -0.64
N TYR A 112 -4.26 -7.73 -1.22
CA TYR A 112 -3.42 -8.79 -0.66
C TYR A 112 -2.71 -8.36 0.62
N PHE A 113 -2.24 -7.11 0.70
CA PHE A 113 -1.66 -6.56 1.93
C PHE A 113 -2.66 -6.59 3.09
N LEU A 114 -3.87 -6.08 2.86
CA LEU A 114 -4.93 -6.04 3.87
C LEU A 114 -5.40 -7.44 4.27
N ALA A 115 -5.54 -8.37 3.32
CA ALA A 115 -5.88 -9.75 3.61
C ALA A 115 -4.83 -10.42 4.50
N ALA A 116 -3.53 -10.27 4.17
CA ALA A 116 -2.44 -10.81 4.97
C ALA A 116 -2.39 -10.18 6.37
N LEU A 117 -2.65 -8.87 6.47
CA LEU A 117 -2.69 -8.15 7.74
C LEU A 117 -3.83 -8.64 8.63
N THR A 118 -5.01 -8.88 8.07
CA THR A 118 -6.16 -9.42 8.82
C THR A 118 -5.97 -10.89 9.23
N ASP A 119 -5.16 -11.64 8.48
CA ASP A 119 -4.69 -12.99 8.87
C ASP A 119 -3.64 -12.95 10.01
N GLY A 120 -3.27 -11.78 10.51
CA GLY A 120 -2.30 -11.60 11.61
C GLY A 120 -0.84 -11.77 11.20
N LYS A 121 -0.52 -11.66 9.90
CA LYS A 121 0.87 -11.76 9.41
C LYS A 121 1.66 -10.50 9.76
N THR A 122 2.98 -10.64 9.81
CA THR A 122 3.87 -9.49 10.03
C THR A 122 3.83 -8.52 8.85
N PRO A 123 4.09 -7.21 9.06
CA PRO A 123 4.11 -6.24 7.96
C PRO A 123 5.04 -6.61 6.82
N ARG A 124 6.21 -7.18 7.13
CA ARG A 124 7.14 -7.71 6.13
C ARG A 124 6.48 -8.78 5.25
N ARG A 125 5.78 -9.73 5.87
CA ARG A 125 5.09 -10.80 5.13
C ARG A 125 3.92 -10.26 4.32
N CYS A 126 3.21 -9.26 4.83
CA CYS A 126 2.16 -8.56 4.08
C CYS A 126 2.72 -7.91 2.80
N LEU A 127 3.88 -7.22 2.89
CA LEU A 127 4.56 -6.65 1.72
C LEU A 127 4.96 -7.72 0.70
N GLU A 128 5.54 -8.83 1.16
CA GLU A 128 5.98 -9.93 0.28
C GLU A 128 4.82 -10.55 -0.50
N GLU A 129 3.70 -10.81 0.17
CA GLU A 129 2.49 -11.36 -0.47
C GLU A 129 1.85 -10.37 -1.43
N ALA A 130 1.74 -9.10 -1.03
CA ALA A 130 1.21 -8.05 -1.88
C ALA A 130 2.07 -7.82 -3.13
N ALA A 131 3.41 -7.78 -2.97
CA ALA A 131 4.33 -7.62 -4.09
C ALA A 131 4.30 -8.82 -5.04
N ALA A 132 4.17 -10.03 -4.51
CA ALA A 132 4.04 -11.23 -5.33
C ALA A 132 2.72 -11.25 -6.11
N ALA A 133 1.60 -10.88 -5.47
CA ALA A 133 0.31 -10.78 -6.12
C ALA A 133 0.29 -9.72 -7.22
N ALA A 134 0.84 -8.53 -6.94
CA ALA A 134 0.95 -7.46 -7.93
C ALA A 134 1.83 -7.88 -9.13
N ALA A 135 2.93 -8.60 -8.89
CA ALA A 135 3.80 -9.10 -9.96
C ALA A 135 3.07 -10.11 -10.88
N ILE A 136 2.24 -10.99 -10.32
CA ILE A 136 1.40 -11.89 -11.12
C ILE A 136 0.34 -11.07 -11.88
N ALA A 137 -0.31 -10.11 -11.23
CA ALA A 137 -1.34 -9.30 -11.86
C ALA A 137 -0.81 -8.55 -13.08
N VAL A 138 0.34 -7.86 -12.98
CA VAL A 138 0.91 -7.10 -14.11
C VAL A 138 1.38 -7.98 -15.26
N SER A 139 1.56 -9.28 -15.06
CA SER A 139 1.91 -10.24 -16.13
C SER A 139 0.69 -10.77 -16.89
N ARG A 140 -0.50 -10.25 -16.62
CA ARG A 140 -1.78 -10.65 -17.20
C ARG A 140 -2.53 -9.44 -17.73
N LEU A 141 -3.42 -9.65 -18.68
CA LEU A 141 -4.30 -8.60 -19.20
C LEU A 141 -5.53 -8.43 -18.31
N GLY A 142 -5.97 -7.18 -18.16
CA GLY A 142 -7.20 -6.80 -17.47
C GLY A 142 -7.01 -6.52 -15.98
N ALA A 143 -7.99 -5.87 -15.36
CA ALA A 143 -7.97 -5.48 -13.95
C ALA A 143 -8.38 -6.65 -13.04
N SER A 144 -9.68 -6.92 -12.90
CA SER A 144 -10.17 -7.98 -12.01
C SER A 144 -9.79 -9.40 -12.46
N ALA A 145 -9.68 -9.62 -13.78
CA ALA A 145 -9.30 -10.92 -14.34
C ALA A 145 -7.81 -11.24 -14.13
N SER A 146 -6.97 -10.25 -13.87
CA SER A 146 -5.54 -10.43 -13.61
C SER A 146 -5.22 -10.79 -12.15
N ILE A 147 -6.15 -10.57 -11.23
CA ILE A 147 -5.94 -10.86 -9.80
C ILE A 147 -5.66 -12.35 -9.61
N PRO A 148 -4.50 -12.72 -9.03
CA PRO A 148 -4.15 -14.13 -8.84
C PRO A 148 -4.97 -14.78 -7.73
N GLU A 149 -5.07 -16.11 -7.78
CA GLU A 149 -5.51 -16.92 -6.65
C GLU A 149 -4.42 -16.99 -5.58
N ARG A 150 -4.82 -17.18 -4.32
CA ARG A 150 -3.88 -17.27 -3.18
C ARG A 150 -2.80 -18.35 -3.38
N SER A 151 -3.18 -19.50 -3.91
CA SER A 151 -2.27 -20.61 -4.20
C SER A 151 -1.16 -20.26 -5.19
N GLU A 152 -1.43 -19.38 -6.14
CA GLU A 152 -0.45 -18.91 -7.12
C GLU A 152 0.60 -18.00 -6.44
N VAL A 153 0.12 -17.12 -5.56
CA VAL A 153 0.99 -16.23 -4.76
C VAL A 153 1.88 -17.05 -3.83
N GLU A 154 1.32 -18.04 -3.12
CA GLU A 154 2.07 -18.94 -2.24
C GLU A 154 3.13 -19.72 -3.01
N LYS A 155 2.79 -20.24 -4.17
CA LYS A 155 3.74 -20.94 -5.04
C LYS A 155 4.90 -20.02 -5.45
N LEU A 156 4.62 -18.81 -5.92
CA LEU A 156 5.64 -17.85 -6.32
C LEU A 156 6.58 -17.47 -5.16
N LEU A 157 6.05 -17.37 -3.96
CA LEU A 157 6.83 -17.05 -2.75
C LEU A 157 7.76 -18.20 -2.35
N ASN A 158 7.30 -19.43 -2.51
CA ASN A 158 8.08 -20.63 -2.18
C ASN A 158 9.19 -20.90 -3.22
N ASP A 159 8.90 -20.67 -4.51
CA ASP A 159 9.86 -20.90 -5.60
C ASP A 159 10.98 -19.85 -5.64
N SER A 160 10.73 -18.65 -5.11
CA SER A 160 11.68 -17.55 -5.15
C SER A 160 11.56 -16.69 -3.87
N PRO A 161 12.11 -17.17 -2.74
CA PRO A 161 12.10 -16.38 -1.51
C PRO A 161 12.84 -15.06 -1.72
N VAL A 162 12.26 -13.96 -1.23
CA VAL A 162 12.91 -12.64 -1.21
C VAL A 162 14.11 -12.74 -0.24
N ARG A 163 15.32 -12.53 -0.75
CA ARG A 163 16.55 -12.53 0.03
C ARG A 163 16.83 -11.17 0.64
#